data_e5e565a24863379fdff9d32c4503cc59
#
_entry.id   e5e565a24863379fdff9d32c4503cc59
#
_cell.length_a   1.000
_cell.length_b   1.000
_cell.length_c   1.000
_cell.angle_alpha   90.00
_cell.angle_beta   90.00
_cell.angle_gamma   90.00
#
_symmetry.space_group_name_H-M   'P 1'
#
loop_
_entity.id
_entity.type
_entity.pdbx_description
1 polymer ?
#
loop_
_entity_poly.entity_id
_entity_poly.type
_entity_poly.pdbx_seq_one_letter_code
_entity_poly.pdbx_strand_id
1 'polypeptide(L)'
;YPFPISKHTQNMQTFEGWMRFWDNIVIVSQCNANEVQRSQHKKIYGVLLPLISNKYLNIIYFTFFGIFEIRKLLTKYNFEIFQASDAGGATLALIASKIYRKKFVFEVQGDIFDYPDKVGGRMHSSLVKFFSRILVKRADYIRIVSPFLYEPLDKLNIDRKKIFFIPPRCDSKLFNKKNINQQKPKELHESKYNLLFVGNLLIAKGVDILLDAFALIQKENSNIGLIYVGEGKEKERLISRSKELGINEKVIFLGRVEYEKIPTIMYYSDILILPSIEEGVGRVILEAMSMKLPVIASNVGGIPLVIDDLKEGLLFEVGDVEALKNHVLFLIKNKSFSEKITKAAYQKFLDNYEYEVSINMFLNMYKSILE
;
A
#
# COMPACT_ATOMS: atom_id res chain seq x y z
N TYR A 1 -3.30 5.75 -11.64
CA TYR A 1 -4.38 6.35 -10.84
C TYR A 1 -5.18 7.27 -11.75
N PRO A 2 -6.52 7.21 -11.76
CA PRO A 2 -7.32 8.10 -12.60
C PRO A 2 -7.24 9.53 -12.07
N PHE A 3 -6.77 10.44 -12.91
CA PHE A 3 -7.02 11.87 -12.76
C PHE A 3 -8.51 12.15 -13.11
N PRO A 4 -9.16 13.12 -12.50
CA PRO A 4 -8.59 14.40 -12.10
C PRO A 4 -7.85 14.31 -10.76
N ILE A 5 -6.86 15.19 -10.55
CA ILE A 5 -6.18 15.38 -9.26
C ILE A 5 -7.27 15.74 -8.24
N SER A 6 -7.87 14.73 -7.59
CA SER A 6 -8.85 15.00 -6.54
C SER A 6 -8.07 15.50 -5.33
N LYS A 7 -8.59 16.54 -4.67
CA LYS A 7 -7.92 17.23 -3.56
C LYS A 7 -7.58 16.32 -2.36
N HIS A 8 -8.06 15.07 -2.35
CA HIS A 8 -8.06 14.19 -1.17
C HIS A 8 -7.39 12.81 -1.36
N THR A 9 -6.54 12.62 -2.38
CA THR A 9 -5.80 11.36 -2.47
C THR A 9 -4.50 11.44 -1.68
N GLN A 10 -4.10 10.33 -1.02
CA GLN A 10 -2.80 10.20 -0.33
C GLN A 10 -1.61 10.65 -1.20
N ASN A 11 -1.72 10.47 -2.52
CA ASN A 11 -0.68 10.90 -3.46
C ASN A 11 -0.59 12.42 -3.54
N MET A 12 -1.73 13.14 -3.49
CA MET A 12 -1.71 14.61 -3.50
C MET A 12 -1.06 15.17 -2.24
N GLN A 13 -1.35 14.64 -1.07
CA GLN A 13 -0.68 15.03 0.17
C GLN A 13 0.83 14.80 0.07
N THR A 14 1.26 13.70 -0.56
CA THR A 14 2.67 13.43 -0.82
C THR A 14 3.30 14.52 -1.67
N PHE A 15 2.69 14.84 -2.78
CA PHE A 15 3.21 15.86 -3.69
C PHE A 15 3.19 17.24 -3.04
N GLU A 16 2.17 17.56 -2.25
CA GLU A 16 2.13 18.80 -1.45
C GLU A 16 3.24 18.84 -0.39
N GLY A 17 3.57 17.71 0.23
CA GLY A 17 4.74 17.61 1.12
C GLY A 17 6.06 17.85 0.41
N TRP A 18 6.22 17.28 -0.80
CA TRP A 18 7.41 17.48 -1.62
C TRP A 18 7.56 18.92 -2.13
N MET A 19 6.47 19.70 -2.27
CA MET A 19 6.52 21.12 -2.62
C MET A 19 7.21 22.00 -1.56
N ARG A 20 7.52 21.46 -0.40
CA ARG A 20 8.39 22.13 0.58
C ARG A 20 9.84 22.21 0.10
N PHE A 21 10.21 21.37 -0.86
CA PHE A 21 11.55 21.29 -1.43
C PHE A 21 11.56 21.66 -2.91
N TRP A 22 10.55 21.25 -3.67
CA TRP A 22 10.46 21.46 -5.11
C TRP A 22 9.55 22.65 -5.46
N ASP A 23 10.03 23.49 -6.38
CA ASP A 23 9.24 24.57 -6.93
C ASP A 23 8.14 24.08 -7.85
N ASN A 24 8.39 23.00 -8.56
CA ASN A 24 7.43 22.40 -9.49
C ASN A 24 7.54 20.86 -9.46
N ILE A 25 6.38 20.20 -9.56
CA ILE A 25 6.27 18.75 -9.69
C ILE A 25 5.47 18.44 -10.94
N VAL A 26 5.98 17.59 -11.80
CA VAL A 26 5.24 17.11 -12.97
C VAL A 26 5.01 15.62 -12.83
N ILE A 27 3.76 15.22 -13.04
CA ILE A 27 3.32 13.83 -13.00
C ILE A 27 2.91 13.42 -14.41
N VAL A 28 3.61 12.45 -14.98
CA VAL A 28 3.24 11.82 -16.25
C VAL A 28 2.69 10.43 -15.96
N SER A 29 1.45 10.19 -16.36
CA SER A 29 0.76 8.92 -16.08
C SER A 29 -0.15 8.54 -17.26
N GLN A 30 -0.96 7.49 -17.09
CA GLN A 30 -1.92 7.02 -18.09
C GLN A 30 -3.34 6.99 -17.54
N CYS A 31 -4.32 7.13 -18.42
CA CYS A 31 -5.75 7.02 -18.09
C CYS A 31 -6.54 6.36 -19.22
N ASN A 32 -7.74 5.87 -18.88
CA ASN A 32 -8.71 5.35 -19.86
C ASN A 32 -9.44 6.51 -20.56
N ALA A 33 -8.72 7.30 -21.33
CA ALA A 33 -9.25 8.40 -22.14
C ALA A 33 -8.71 8.27 -23.55
N ASN A 34 -9.41 8.85 -24.52
CA ASN A 34 -8.99 8.81 -25.92
C ASN A 34 -8.00 9.93 -26.27
N GLU A 35 -7.82 10.89 -25.39
CA GLU A 35 -7.00 12.07 -25.60
C GLU A 35 -6.08 12.37 -24.42
N VAL A 36 -4.99 13.10 -24.70
CA VAL A 36 -4.06 13.56 -23.66
C VAL A 36 -4.77 14.58 -22.76
N GLN A 37 -4.87 14.27 -21.48
CA GLN A 37 -5.45 15.18 -20.49
C GLN A 37 -4.34 15.92 -19.75
N ARG A 38 -4.59 17.19 -19.44
CA ARG A 38 -3.68 18.04 -18.67
C ARG A 38 -4.43 18.68 -17.52
N SER A 39 -3.79 18.71 -16.35
CA SER A 39 -4.36 19.31 -15.16
C SER A 39 -3.27 20.02 -14.36
N GLN A 40 -3.68 20.98 -13.54
CA GLN A 40 -2.78 21.68 -12.63
C GLN A 40 -3.48 21.89 -11.29
N HIS A 41 -2.74 21.61 -10.22
CA HIS A 41 -3.13 21.98 -8.87
C HIS A 41 -1.91 22.58 -8.15
N LYS A 42 -2.01 23.86 -7.75
CA LYS A 42 -0.87 24.62 -7.23
C LYS A 42 0.31 24.57 -8.22
N LYS A 43 1.47 24.08 -7.78
CA LYS A 43 2.69 23.87 -8.57
C LYS A 43 2.85 22.41 -9.04
N ILE A 44 1.79 21.61 -9.00
CA ILE A 44 1.76 20.23 -9.47
C ILE A 44 1.04 20.19 -10.81
N TYR A 45 1.73 19.71 -11.83
CA TYR A 45 1.24 19.59 -13.19
C TYR A 45 1.03 18.13 -13.54
N GLY A 46 -0.13 17.75 -14.02
CA GLY A 46 -0.46 16.41 -14.46
C GLY A 46 -0.57 16.31 -15.98
N VAL A 47 0.07 15.33 -16.56
CA VAL A 47 -0.09 14.92 -17.96
C VAL A 47 -0.51 13.47 -18.00
N LEU A 48 -1.67 13.18 -18.56
CA LEU A 48 -2.21 11.83 -18.70
C LEU A 48 -2.24 11.45 -20.16
N LEU A 49 -1.55 10.37 -20.48
CA LEU A 49 -1.55 9.80 -21.81
C LEU A 49 -2.61 8.69 -21.91
N PRO A 50 -3.26 8.52 -23.06
CA PRO A 50 -4.18 7.42 -23.31
C PRO A 50 -3.54 6.05 -23.03
N LEU A 51 -4.34 5.13 -22.47
CA LEU A 51 -3.93 3.75 -22.24
C LEU A 51 -4.21 2.91 -23.48
N ILE A 52 -3.21 2.18 -23.97
CA ILE A 52 -3.38 1.20 -25.06
C ILE A 52 -3.62 -0.19 -24.44
N SER A 53 -4.60 -0.92 -24.97
CA SER A 53 -5.01 -2.25 -24.46
C SER A 53 -3.91 -3.30 -24.51
N ASN A 54 -3.03 -3.28 -25.53
CA ASN A 54 -1.86 -4.15 -25.58
C ASN A 54 -0.74 -3.62 -24.70
N LYS A 55 -0.44 -4.33 -23.61
CA LYS A 55 0.51 -3.85 -22.58
C LYS A 55 1.94 -3.64 -23.05
N TYR A 56 2.43 -4.36 -24.06
CA TYR A 56 3.79 -4.17 -24.61
C TYR A 56 3.84 -2.94 -25.50
N LEU A 57 2.89 -2.81 -26.41
CA LEU A 57 2.75 -1.61 -27.23
C LEU A 57 2.49 -0.38 -26.38
N ASN A 58 1.78 -0.54 -25.26
CA ASN A 58 1.51 0.53 -24.32
C ASN A 58 2.79 1.10 -23.70
N ILE A 59 3.76 0.26 -23.32
CA ILE A 59 5.05 0.75 -22.79
C ILE A 59 5.79 1.57 -23.84
N ILE A 60 5.83 1.10 -25.09
CA ILE A 60 6.48 1.80 -26.21
C ILE A 60 5.78 3.15 -26.46
N TYR A 61 4.45 3.11 -26.57
CA TYR A 61 3.62 4.31 -26.76
C TYR A 61 3.84 5.33 -25.62
N PHE A 62 3.71 4.88 -24.37
CA PHE A 62 3.88 5.72 -23.20
C PHE A 62 5.28 6.35 -23.14
N THR A 63 6.31 5.58 -23.47
CA THR A 63 7.68 6.06 -23.49
C THR A 63 7.89 7.11 -24.59
N PHE A 64 7.45 6.83 -25.82
CA PHE A 64 7.62 7.74 -26.95
C PHE A 64 6.88 9.06 -26.74
N PHE A 65 5.58 9.01 -26.46
CA PHE A 65 4.77 10.22 -26.23
C PHE A 65 5.14 10.91 -24.93
N GLY A 66 5.52 10.16 -23.90
CA GLY A 66 6.00 10.71 -22.63
C GLY A 66 7.26 11.55 -22.81
N ILE A 67 8.23 11.12 -23.61
CA ILE A 67 9.43 11.92 -23.92
C ILE A 67 9.05 13.20 -24.64
N PHE A 68 8.12 13.14 -25.59
CA PHE A 68 7.65 14.33 -26.30
C PHE A 68 6.97 15.35 -25.37
N GLU A 69 6.14 14.88 -24.45
CA GLU A 69 5.52 15.76 -23.43
C GLU A 69 6.57 16.30 -22.44
N ILE A 70 7.52 15.47 -21.99
CA ILE A 70 8.64 15.92 -21.13
C ILE A 70 9.45 17.00 -21.84
N ARG A 71 9.73 16.86 -23.14
CA ARG A 71 10.45 17.89 -23.91
C ARG A 71 9.72 19.23 -23.90
N LYS A 72 8.39 19.23 -24.10
CA LYS A 72 7.58 20.46 -24.01
C LYS A 72 7.64 21.08 -22.62
N LEU A 73 7.64 20.26 -21.57
CA LEU A 73 7.68 20.74 -20.19
C LEU A 73 9.06 21.28 -19.80
N LEU A 74 10.13 20.74 -20.35
CA LEU A 74 11.50 21.24 -20.15
C LEU A 74 11.75 22.63 -20.75
N THR A 75 10.96 23.07 -21.71
CA THR A 75 11.01 24.48 -22.19
C THR A 75 10.46 25.46 -21.15
N LYS A 76 9.66 24.97 -20.22
CA LYS A 76 8.98 25.79 -19.21
C LYS A 76 9.54 25.58 -17.79
N TYR A 77 10.02 24.38 -17.48
CA TYR A 77 10.47 23.99 -16.15
C TYR A 77 11.85 23.35 -16.22
N ASN A 78 12.70 23.62 -15.22
CA ASN A 78 13.98 22.90 -15.06
C ASN A 78 13.75 21.72 -14.10
N PHE A 79 13.85 20.49 -14.62
CA PHE A 79 13.75 19.28 -13.81
C PHE A 79 15.14 18.81 -13.37
N GLU A 80 15.28 18.44 -12.11
CA GLU A 80 16.51 17.91 -11.55
C GLU A 80 16.50 16.38 -11.47
N ILE A 81 15.31 15.80 -11.21
CA ILE A 81 15.13 14.38 -10.95
C ILE A 81 13.94 13.83 -11.75
N PHE A 82 14.14 12.66 -12.35
CA PHE A 82 13.08 11.78 -12.84
C PHE A 82 12.88 10.63 -11.86
N GLN A 83 11.64 10.44 -11.37
CA GLN A 83 11.30 9.41 -10.39
C GLN A 83 10.15 8.56 -10.91
N ALA A 84 10.22 7.24 -10.71
CA ALA A 84 9.18 6.32 -11.15
C ALA A 84 9.09 5.08 -10.25
N SER A 85 7.89 4.48 -10.18
CA SER A 85 7.60 3.33 -9.32
C SER A 85 7.09 2.08 -10.07
N ASP A 86 6.76 2.20 -11.35
CA ASP A 86 6.31 1.08 -12.20
C ASP A 86 7.24 0.91 -13.41
N ALA A 87 7.15 -0.23 -14.09
CA ALA A 87 8.06 -0.57 -15.20
C ALA A 87 7.94 0.39 -16.39
N GLY A 88 6.73 0.86 -16.72
CA GLY A 88 6.49 1.79 -17.83
C GLY A 88 7.07 3.17 -17.51
N GLY A 89 6.71 3.72 -16.34
CA GLY A 89 7.23 4.98 -15.84
C GLY A 89 8.73 4.96 -15.64
N ALA A 90 9.31 3.85 -15.15
CA ALA A 90 10.75 3.70 -14.98
C ALA A 90 11.50 3.63 -16.30
N THR A 91 10.93 3.00 -17.34
CA THR A 91 11.50 3.01 -18.68
C THR A 91 11.54 4.44 -19.25
N LEU A 92 10.43 5.16 -19.16
CA LEU A 92 10.37 6.57 -19.56
C LEU A 92 11.36 7.44 -18.78
N ALA A 93 11.38 7.31 -17.44
CA ALA A 93 12.27 8.08 -16.58
C ALA A 93 13.75 7.80 -16.85
N LEU A 94 14.13 6.53 -17.06
CA LEU A 94 15.49 6.15 -17.45
C LEU A 94 15.91 6.78 -18.76
N ILE A 95 15.09 6.68 -19.82
CA ILE A 95 15.41 7.24 -21.13
C ILE A 95 15.47 8.77 -21.06
N ALA A 96 14.49 9.42 -20.41
CA ALA A 96 14.49 10.86 -20.22
C ALA A 96 15.72 11.34 -19.44
N SER A 97 16.09 10.64 -18.35
CA SER A 97 17.26 11.00 -17.55
C SER A 97 18.56 11.00 -18.36
N LYS A 98 18.72 10.03 -19.27
CA LYS A 98 19.91 9.96 -20.16
C LYS A 98 19.89 11.03 -21.24
N ILE A 99 18.74 11.29 -21.89
CA ILE A 99 18.61 12.32 -22.92
C ILE A 99 18.89 13.71 -22.34
N TYR A 100 18.32 14.00 -21.15
CA TYR A 100 18.38 15.35 -20.55
C TYR A 100 19.47 15.49 -19.48
N ARG A 101 20.30 14.46 -19.26
CA ARG A 101 21.41 14.42 -18.29
C ARG A 101 20.96 14.79 -16.87
N LYS A 102 19.86 14.18 -16.43
CA LYS A 102 19.28 14.36 -15.09
C LYS A 102 19.35 13.06 -14.30
N LYS A 103 19.16 13.12 -12.97
CA LYS A 103 19.17 11.95 -12.10
C LYS A 103 17.90 11.11 -12.28
N PHE A 104 18.05 9.78 -12.18
CA PHE A 104 16.92 8.85 -12.17
C PHE A 104 16.83 8.13 -10.83
N VAL A 105 15.68 8.27 -10.18
CA VAL A 105 15.32 7.57 -8.94
C VAL A 105 14.29 6.50 -9.25
N PHE A 106 14.62 5.24 -8.95
CA PHE A 106 13.67 4.14 -9.10
C PHE A 106 13.08 3.73 -7.74
N GLU A 107 11.75 3.79 -7.60
CA GLU A 107 11.04 3.33 -6.41
C GLU A 107 10.69 1.86 -6.52
N VAL A 108 11.27 1.02 -5.67
CA VAL A 108 10.96 -0.40 -5.57
C VAL A 108 9.94 -0.61 -4.46
N GLN A 109 8.70 -0.91 -4.83
CA GLN A 109 7.56 -1.00 -3.90
C GLN A 109 7.24 -2.43 -3.45
N GLY A 110 7.84 -3.45 -4.06
CA GLY A 110 7.62 -4.86 -3.74
C GLY A 110 8.73 -5.73 -4.32
N ASP A 111 8.65 -7.03 -4.11
CA ASP A 111 9.62 -7.94 -4.68
C ASP A 111 9.40 -8.11 -6.19
N ILE A 112 9.97 -7.16 -6.94
CA ILE A 112 9.97 -7.16 -8.41
C ILE A 112 10.93 -8.22 -8.99
N PHE A 113 11.77 -8.84 -8.15
CA PHE A 113 12.76 -9.83 -8.56
C PHE A 113 12.21 -11.25 -8.46
N ASP A 114 11.18 -11.45 -7.63
CA ASP A 114 10.49 -12.74 -7.45
C ASP A 114 9.00 -12.65 -7.84
N TYR A 115 8.74 -11.93 -8.94
CA TYR A 115 7.38 -11.75 -9.46
C TYR A 115 6.72 -13.09 -9.76
N PRO A 116 5.56 -13.40 -9.14
CA PRO A 116 4.96 -14.74 -9.23
C PRO A 116 4.59 -15.14 -10.66
N ASP A 117 4.91 -16.35 -11.05
CA ASP A 117 4.55 -16.90 -12.37
C ASP A 117 3.04 -16.95 -12.62
N LYS A 118 2.24 -16.93 -11.56
CA LYS A 118 0.76 -16.94 -11.61
C LYS A 118 0.16 -15.65 -12.17
N VAL A 119 0.91 -14.54 -12.16
CA VAL A 119 0.45 -13.24 -12.67
C VAL A 119 0.96 -13.03 -14.09
N GLY A 120 0.29 -13.61 -15.09
CA GLY A 120 0.59 -13.40 -16.50
C GLY A 120 1.43 -14.48 -17.18
N GLY A 121 1.73 -15.60 -16.49
CA GLY A 121 2.48 -16.74 -17.03
C GLY A 121 3.99 -16.59 -16.94
N ARG A 122 4.72 -17.72 -17.06
CA ARG A 122 6.20 -17.78 -16.87
C ARG A 122 6.99 -16.81 -17.76
N MET A 123 6.60 -16.67 -19.03
CA MET A 123 7.32 -15.79 -19.96
C MET A 123 7.16 -14.30 -19.57
N HIS A 124 5.97 -13.90 -19.18
CA HIS A 124 5.73 -12.52 -18.70
C HIS A 124 6.49 -12.22 -17.41
N SER A 125 6.44 -13.14 -16.45
CA SER A 125 7.18 -13.04 -15.19
C SER A 125 8.68 -12.90 -15.45
N SER A 126 9.27 -13.73 -16.33
CA SER A 126 10.70 -13.68 -16.68
C SER A 126 11.09 -12.35 -17.33
N LEU A 127 10.24 -11.81 -18.21
CA LEU A 127 10.47 -10.49 -18.81
C LEU A 127 10.42 -9.37 -17.78
N VAL A 128 9.43 -9.38 -16.89
CA VAL A 128 9.33 -8.38 -15.82
C VAL A 128 10.57 -8.43 -14.93
N LYS A 129 10.98 -9.62 -14.48
CA LYS A 129 12.21 -9.82 -13.69
C LYS A 129 13.46 -9.29 -14.40
N PHE A 130 13.59 -9.58 -15.68
CA PHE A 130 14.72 -9.14 -16.50
C PHE A 130 14.78 -7.61 -16.63
N PHE A 131 13.66 -6.98 -17.02
CA PHE A 131 13.59 -5.53 -17.16
C PHE A 131 13.78 -4.80 -15.84
N SER A 132 13.19 -5.32 -14.75
CA SER A 132 13.36 -4.76 -13.41
C SER A 132 14.83 -4.74 -12.98
N ARG A 133 15.59 -5.83 -13.26
CA ARG A 133 17.04 -5.89 -12.99
C ARG A 133 17.82 -4.84 -13.78
N ILE A 134 17.44 -4.61 -15.05
CA ILE A 134 18.08 -3.56 -15.87
C ILE A 134 17.77 -2.18 -15.28
N LEU A 135 16.52 -1.89 -14.96
CA LEU A 135 16.09 -0.60 -14.42
C LEU A 135 16.82 -0.29 -13.12
N VAL A 136 16.87 -1.26 -12.20
CA VAL A 136 17.59 -1.13 -10.91
C VAL A 136 19.08 -0.85 -11.13
N LYS A 137 19.75 -1.61 -12.01
CA LYS A 137 21.19 -1.41 -12.30
C LYS A 137 21.49 -0.07 -12.98
N ARG A 138 20.53 0.51 -13.69
CA ARG A 138 20.69 1.76 -14.43
C ARG A 138 20.18 2.99 -13.67
N ALA A 139 19.48 2.79 -12.56
CA ALA A 139 19.07 3.88 -11.67
C ALA A 139 20.30 4.53 -11.02
N ASP A 140 20.30 5.85 -10.94
CA ASP A 140 21.31 6.58 -10.19
C ASP A 140 21.09 6.39 -8.69
N TYR A 141 19.82 6.35 -8.25
CA TYR A 141 19.40 6.08 -6.89
C TYR A 141 18.14 5.21 -6.83
N ILE A 142 17.97 4.50 -5.72
CA ILE A 142 16.87 3.57 -5.50
C ILE A 142 16.20 3.92 -4.18
N ARG A 143 14.88 4.10 -4.21
CA ARG A 143 14.09 4.14 -3.00
C ARG A 143 13.43 2.79 -2.79
N ILE A 144 13.57 2.22 -1.58
CA ILE A 144 12.89 0.99 -1.17
C ILE A 144 11.86 1.30 -0.08
N VAL A 145 10.77 0.53 -0.07
CA VAL A 145 9.68 0.67 0.91
C VAL A 145 9.83 -0.25 2.11
N SER A 146 10.72 -1.24 2.02
CA SER A 146 10.93 -2.23 3.07
C SER A 146 12.37 -2.73 3.08
N PRO A 147 12.96 -2.96 4.27
CA PRO A 147 14.32 -3.48 4.40
C PRO A 147 14.54 -4.86 3.79
N PHE A 148 13.52 -5.70 3.62
CA PHE A 148 13.69 -7.01 2.97
C PHE A 148 14.16 -6.87 1.51
N LEU A 149 13.97 -5.69 0.89
CA LEU A 149 14.44 -5.41 -0.45
C LEU A 149 15.96 -5.16 -0.55
N TYR A 150 16.67 -5.02 0.58
CA TYR A 150 18.13 -4.93 0.55
C TYR A 150 18.77 -6.22 0.02
N GLU A 151 18.34 -7.39 0.47
CA GLU A 151 18.92 -8.67 0.07
C GLU A 151 18.90 -8.92 -1.45
N PRO A 152 17.74 -8.77 -2.16
CA PRO A 152 17.72 -8.87 -3.61
C PRO A 152 18.60 -7.85 -4.31
N LEU A 153 18.74 -6.64 -3.77
CA LEU A 153 19.59 -5.58 -4.34
C LEU A 153 21.08 -5.86 -4.13
N ASP A 154 21.46 -6.40 -2.97
CA ASP A 154 22.82 -6.85 -2.68
C ASP A 154 23.24 -7.97 -3.64
N LYS A 155 22.36 -8.96 -3.91
CA LYS A 155 22.60 -10.00 -4.93
C LYS A 155 22.82 -9.46 -6.34
N LEU A 156 22.36 -8.24 -6.63
CA LEU A 156 22.62 -7.54 -7.89
C LEU A 156 23.87 -6.64 -7.85
N ASN A 157 24.61 -6.65 -6.74
CA ASN A 157 25.77 -5.79 -6.46
C ASN A 157 25.44 -4.29 -6.57
N ILE A 158 24.29 -3.88 -6.04
CA ILE A 158 23.92 -2.47 -5.96
C ILE A 158 24.59 -1.84 -4.74
N ASP A 159 25.29 -0.72 -4.95
CA ASP A 159 25.89 0.04 -3.85
C ASP A 159 24.82 0.55 -2.89
N ARG A 160 24.93 0.18 -1.62
CA ARG A 160 23.99 0.59 -0.58
C ARG A 160 23.90 2.10 -0.38
N LYS A 161 24.94 2.86 -0.75
CA LYS A 161 24.91 4.33 -0.74
C LYS A 161 23.90 4.92 -1.72
N LYS A 162 23.48 4.15 -2.72
CA LYS A 162 22.44 4.56 -3.68
C LYS A 162 21.03 4.19 -3.21
N ILE A 163 20.87 3.47 -2.08
CA ILE A 163 19.61 2.93 -1.63
C ILE A 163 19.09 3.75 -0.46
N PHE A 164 17.91 4.32 -0.61
CA PHE A 164 17.19 5.03 0.44
C PHE A 164 15.99 4.20 0.91
N PHE A 165 16.00 3.83 2.17
CA PHE A 165 14.83 3.23 2.80
C PHE A 165 13.88 4.32 3.27
N ILE A 166 12.70 4.41 2.66
CA ILE A 166 11.62 5.29 3.08
C ILE A 166 10.35 4.44 3.12
N PRO A 167 9.86 4.08 4.31
CA PRO A 167 8.70 3.21 4.46
C PRO A 167 7.42 3.86 3.93
N PRO A 168 6.36 3.08 3.73
CA PRO A 168 5.01 3.61 3.55
C PRO A 168 4.63 4.45 4.77
N ARG A 169 3.69 5.36 4.59
CA ARG A 169 3.19 6.24 5.64
C ARG A 169 1.68 6.22 5.72
N CYS A 170 1.17 6.72 6.83
CA CYS A 170 -0.23 6.99 7.01
C CYS A 170 -0.42 8.43 7.53
N ASP A 171 -1.51 9.07 7.12
CA ASP A 171 -1.89 10.39 7.59
C ASP A 171 -2.60 10.29 8.94
N SER A 172 -1.89 10.65 10.00
CA SER A 172 -2.44 10.69 11.37
C SER A 172 -3.52 11.75 11.58
N LYS A 173 -3.69 12.70 10.66
CA LYS A 173 -4.81 13.66 10.71
C LYS A 173 -6.10 13.02 10.25
N LEU A 174 -6.03 12.18 9.21
CA LEU A 174 -7.18 11.42 8.72
C LEU A 174 -7.49 10.24 9.66
N PHE A 175 -6.46 9.44 9.99
CA PHE A 175 -6.59 8.26 10.86
C PHE A 175 -6.38 8.64 12.33
N ASN A 176 -7.37 9.33 12.92
CA ASN A 176 -7.31 9.80 14.30
C ASN A 176 -8.68 9.64 14.98
N LYS A 177 -8.71 8.86 16.06
CA LYS A 177 -9.94 8.63 16.84
C LYS A 177 -10.63 9.92 17.31
N LYS A 178 -9.86 10.98 17.58
CA LYS A 178 -10.40 12.26 18.04
C LYS A 178 -11.18 13.00 16.95
N ASN A 179 -10.95 12.69 15.69
CA ASN A 179 -11.58 13.34 14.55
C ASN A 179 -12.82 12.60 14.04
N ILE A 180 -13.19 11.48 14.70
CA ILE A 180 -14.37 10.70 14.31
C ILE A 180 -15.61 11.31 14.95
N ASN A 181 -16.35 12.08 14.14
CA ASN A 181 -17.62 12.71 14.53
C ASN A 181 -18.84 12.01 13.90
N GLN A 182 -18.63 10.94 13.16
CA GLN A 182 -19.68 10.22 12.46
C GLN A 182 -20.33 9.18 13.38
N GLN A 183 -21.64 9.03 13.26
CA GLN A 183 -22.36 7.94 13.94
C GLN A 183 -21.91 6.59 13.37
N LYS A 184 -22.09 5.54 14.18
CA LYS A 184 -21.85 4.16 13.74
C LYS A 184 -22.62 3.89 12.43
N PRO A 185 -21.94 3.44 11.36
CA PRO A 185 -22.63 3.05 10.14
C PRO A 185 -23.69 1.97 10.42
N LYS A 186 -24.88 2.14 9.87
CA LYS A 186 -26.02 1.23 10.10
C LYS A 186 -25.74 -0.19 9.60
N GLU A 187 -24.84 -0.32 8.66
CA GLU A 187 -24.40 -1.57 8.05
C GLU A 187 -23.52 -2.41 9.00
N LEU A 188 -22.96 -1.81 10.04
CA LEU A 188 -22.11 -2.53 10.99
C LEU A 188 -22.96 -3.30 12.01
N HIS A 189 -22.54 -4.54 12.32
CA HIS A 189 -23.22 -5.38 13.30
C HIS A 189 -23.37 -4.71 14.67
N GLU A 190 -24.44 -5.04 15.36
CA GLU A 190 -24.59 -4.79 16.79
C GLU A 190 -23.86 -5.84 17.66
N SER A 191 -22.93 -6.58 17.07
CA SER A 191 -22.08 -7.52 17.80
C SER A 191 -21.29 -6.78 18.88
N LYS A 192 -21.01 -7.47 19.99
CA LYS A 192 -20.21 -6.92 21.08
C LYS A 192 -18.78 -6.62 20.66
N TYR A 193 -18.24 -7.41 19.75
CA TYR A 193 -16.91 -7.24 19.16
C TYR A 193 -16.97 -7.35 17.65
N ASN A 194 -16.23 -6.51 16.94
CA ASN A 194 -16.17 -6.49 15.49
C ASN A 194 -14.72 -6.70 15.01
N LEU A 195 -14.50 -7.79 14.29
CA LEU A 195 -13.27 -8.05 13.57
C LEU A 195 -13.32 -7.34 12.22
N LEU A 196 -12.22 -6.74 11.80
CA LEU A 196 -12.16 -5.95 10.58
C LEU A 196 -11.06 -6.49 9.64
N PHE A 197 -11.41 -6.69 8.38
CA PHE A 197 -10.48 -6.81 7.28
C PHE A 197 -10.67 -5.64 6.31
N VAL A 198 -9.57 -5.02 5.87
CA VAL A 198 -9.60 -3.97 4.84
C VAL A 198 -8.58 -4.31 3.76
N GLY A 199 -9.04 -4.53 2.54
CA GLY A 199 -8.17 -4.85 1.42
C GLY A 199 -8.91 -5.48 0.24
N ASN A 200 -8.18 -5.76 -0.85
CA ASN A 200 -8.75 -6.48 -1.97
C ASN A 200 -9.10 -7.92 -1.58
N LEU A 201 -10.29 -8.39 -1.95
CA LEU A 201 -10.75 -9.76 -1.70
C LEU A 201 -10.12 -10.70 -2.73
N LEU A 202 -8.87 -11.09 -2.48
CA LEU A 202 -8.04 -11.96 -3.31
C LEU A 202 -7.43 -13.07 -2.46
N ILE A 203 -7.14 -14.21 -3.07
CA ILE A 203 -6.48 -15.36 -2.39
C ILE A 203 -5.18 -14.92 -1.70
N ALA A 204 -4.36 -14.09 -2.37
CA ALA A 204 -3.10 -13.59 -1.81
C ALA A 204 -3.28 -12.79 -0.50
N LYS A 205 -4.50 -12.31 -0.20
CA LYS A 205 -4.83 -11.61 1.05
C LYS A 205 -5.36 -12.54 2.16
N GLY A 206 -5.40 -13.86 1.91
CA GLY A 206 -5.78 -14.85 2.91
C GLY A 206 -7.21 -14.71 3.43
N VAL A 207 -8.10 -14.14 2.62
CA VAL A 207 -9.49 -13.87 3.02
C VAL A 207 -10.25 -15.12 3.43
N ASP A 208 -9.84 -16.29 2.92
CA ASP A 208 -10.39 -17.60 3.27
C ASP A 208 -9.92 -18.04 4.66
N ILE A 209 -8.63 -17.84 4.95
CA ILE A 209 -8.01 -18.15 6.23
C ILE A 209 -8.78 -17.41 7.35
N LEU A 210 -9.12 -16.14 7.10
CA LEU A 210 -9.93 -15.36 8.04
C LEU A 210 -11.34 -15.92 8.20
N LEU A 211 -12.01 -16.28 7.11
CA LEU A 211 -13.36 -16.82 7.17
C LEU A 211 -13.40 -18.16 7.89
N ASP A 212 -12.41 -19.02 7.66
CA ASP A 212 -12.30 -20.32 8.33
C ASP A 212 -12.01 -20.15 9.83
N ALA A 213 -11.09 -19.24 10.19
CA ALA A 213 -10.84 -18.90 11.60
C ALA A 213 -12.09 -18.32 12.27
N PHE A 214 -12.84 -17.46 11.56
CA PHE A 214 -14.07 -16.87 12.07
C PHE A 214 -15.14 -17.93 12.32
N ALA A 215 -15.26 -18.94 11.46
CA ALA A 215 -16.18 -20.06 11.72
C ALA A 215 -15.85 -20.83 13.01
N LEU A 216 -14.55 -21.00 13.32
CA LEU A 216 -14.14 -21.59 14.59
C LEU A 216 -14.42 -20.66 15.78
N ILE A 217 -14.18 -19.36 15.61
CA ILE A 217 -14.47 -18.35 16.64
C ILE A 217 -15.96 -18.35 16.99
N GLN A 218 -16.86 -18.45 15.99
CA GLN A 218 -18.32 -18.46 16.22
C GLN A 218 -18.80 -19.64 17.08
N LYS A 219 -18.10 -20.78 17.02
CA LYS A 219 -18.40 -21.93 17.90
C LYS A 219 -18.09 -21.67 19.37
N GLU A 220 -17.12 -20.79 19.66
CA GLU A 220 -16.70 -20.46 21.01
C GLU A 220 -17.34 -19.15 21.54
N ASN A 221 -17.61 -18.18 20.65
CA ASN A 221 -18.18 -16.89 21.02
C ASN A 221 -19.02 -16.30 19.87
N SER A 222 -20.33 -16.44 19.96
CA SER A 222 -21.29 -15.94 18.97
C SER A 222 -21.52 -14.42 18.99
N ASN A 223 -20.94 -13.68 19.96
CA ASN A 223 -21.09 -12.23 20.08
C ASN A 223 -20.05 -11.45 19.27
N ILE A 224 -19.35 -12.09 18.34
CA ILE A 224 -18.34 -11.49 17.48
C ILE A 224 -18.89 -11.38 16.07
N GLY A 225 -18.69 -10.23 15.42
CA GLY A 225 -18.98 -9.99 14.00
C GLY A 225 -17.70 -9.89 13.18
N LEU A 226 -17.78 -10.18 11.89
CA LEU A 226 -16.70 -10.02 10.92
C LEU A 226 -17.11 -9.05 9.83
N ILE A 227 -16.26 -8.08 9.54
CA ILE A 227 -16.47 -7.04 8.53
C ILE A 227 -15.36 -7.13 7.49
N TYR A 228 -15.75 -7.38 6.23
CA TYR A 228 -14.87 -7.26 5.09
C TYR A 228 -15.12 -5.94 4.38
N VAL A 229 -14.06 -5.12 4.25
CA VAL A 229 -14.05 -3.89 3.45
C VAL A 229 -13.17 -4.07 2.24
N GLY A 230 -13.75 -3.96 1.05
CA GLY A 230 -13.07 -4.09 -0.23
C GLY A 230 -13.83 -4.91 -1.24
N GLU A 231 -13.27 -4.99 -2.43
CA GLU A 231 -13.81 -5.77 -3.56
C GLU A 231 -12.73 -6.73 -4.08
N GLY A 232 -13.14 -7.76 -4.79
CA GLY A 232 -12.22 -8.72 -5.40
C GLY A 232 -12.91 -9.98 -5.91
N LYS A 233 -12.15 -10.80 -6.61
CA LYS A 233 -12.65 -12.01 -7.28
C LYS A 233 -13.20 -13.06 -6.29
N GLU A 234 -12.77 -13.00 -5.04
CA GLU A 234 -13.16 -13.98 -4.01
C GLU A 234 -14.48 -13.64 -3.31
N LYS A 235 -15.04 -12.43 -3.53
CA LYS A 235 -16.22 -11.95 -2.78
C LYS A 235 -17.40 -12.93 -2.83
N GLU A 236 -17.82 -13.31 -4.03
CA GLU A 236 -18.99 -14.19 -4.21
C GLU A 236 -18.74 -15.58 -3.60
N ARG A 237 -17.52 -16.09 -3.72
CA ARG A 237 -17.13 -17.37 -3.12
C ARG A 237 -17.15 -17.29 -1.59
N LEU A 238 -16.68 -16.20 -1.01
CA LEU A 238 -16.71 -15.98 0.45
C LEU A 238 -18.16 -15.86 0.96
N ILE A 239 -19.03 -15.18 0.25
CA ILE A 239 -20.47 -15.08 0.58
C ILE A 239 -21.10 -16.47 0.57
N SER A 240 -20.88 -17.29 -0.45
CA SER A 240 -21.40 -18.66 -0.54
C SER A 240 -20.87 -19.52 0.60
N ARG A 241 -19.55 -19.49 0.83
CA ARG A 241 -18.89 -20.25 1.91
C ARG A 241 -19.37 -19.83 3.30
N SER A 242 -19.64 -18.54 3.54
CA SER A 242 -20.19 -18.09 4.83
C SER A 242 -21.58 -18.70 5.12
N LYS A 243 -22.40 -18.89 4.08
CA LYS A 243 -23.70 -19.58 4.19
C LYS A 243 -23.53 -21.07 4.47
N GLU A 244 -22.61 -21.75 3.75
CA GLU A 244 -22.28 -23.17 3.98
C GLU A 244 -21.81 -23.43 5.41
N LEU A 245 -21.03 -22.48 5.96
CA LEU A 245 -20.53 -22.53 7.34
C LEU A 245 -21.57 -22.10 8.39
N GLY A 246 -22.74 -21.59 7.99
CA GLY A 246 -23.80 -21.12 8.90
C GLY A 246 -23.45 -19.85 9.66
N ILE A 247 -22.56 -19.02 9.14
CA ILE A 247 -22.06 -17.80 9.81
C ILE A 247 -22.41 -16.50 9.04
N ASN A 248 -23.17 -16.61 7.94
CA ASN A 248 -23.47 -15.48 7.06
C ASN A 248 -24.13 -14.29 7.76
N GLU A 249 -24.94 -14.50 8.78
CA GLU A 249 -25.57 -13.41 9.56
C GLU A 249 -24.57 -12.61 10.40
N LYS A 250 -23.37 -13.15 10.63
CA LYS A 250 -22.28 -12.54 11.40
C LYS A 250 -21.16 -11.99 10.53
N VAL A 251 -21.25 -12.10 9.19
CA VAL A 251 -20.28 -11.62 8.24
C VAL A 251 -20.87 -10.53 7.35
N ILE A 252 -20.26 -9.36 7.35
CA ILE A 252 -20.65 -8.22 6.51
C ILE A 252 -19.63 -8.02 5.40
N PHE A 253 -20.09 -7.85 4.19
CA PHE A 253 -19.29 -7.45 3.04
C PHE A 253 -19.69 -6.03 2.62
N LEU A 254 -18.97 -5.00 3.08
CA LEU A 254 -19.28 -3.59 2.79
C LEU A 254 -18.93 -3.17 1.35
N GLY A 255 -18.22 -4.03 0.62
CA GLY A 255 -17.73 -3.65 -0.70
C GLY A 255 -16.66 -2.56 -0.62
N ARG A 256 -16.51 -1.81 -1.71
CA ARG A 256 -15.55 -0.71 -1.79
C ARG A 256 -16.06 0.49 -1.00
N VAL A 257 -15.28 0.91 -0.02
CA VAL A 257 -15.55 2.09 0.82
C VAL A 257 -14.56 3.22 0.44
N GLU A 258 -15.03 4.45 0.44
CA GLU A 258 -14.20 5.64 0.27
C GLU A 258 -13.13 5.71 1.36
N TYR A 259 -11.91 6.09 0.98
CA TYR A 259 -10.75 6.08 1.87
C TYR A 259 -10.98 6.91 3.14
N GLU A 260 -11.64 8.04 2.99
CA GLU A 260 -12.00 8.98 4.07
C GLU A 260 -12.99 8.40 5.09
N LYS A 261 -13.71 7.34 4.74
CA LYS A 261 -14.66 6.64 5.62
C LYS A 261 -14.05 5.45 6.36
N ILE A 262 -12.87 4.98 5.92
CA ILE A 262 -12.17 3.85 6.57
C ILE A 262 -11.88 4.12 8.05
N PRO A 263 -11.42 5.33 8.48
CA PRO A 263 -11.20 5.63 9.88
C PRO A 263 -12.45 5.43 10.75
N THR A 264 -13.64 5.76 10.22
CA THR A 264 -14.92 5.54 10.95
C THR A 264 -15.20 4.05 11.16
N ILE A 265 -14.96 3.21 10.15
CA ILE A 265 -15.13 1.76 10.29
C ILE A 265 -14.12 1.19 11.29
N MET A 266 -12.85 1.62 11.22
CA MET A 266 -11.81 1.23 12.18
C MET A 266 -12.16 1.65 13.62
N TYR A 267 -12.77 2.83 13.79
CA TYR A 267 -13.19 3.32 15.10
C TYR A 267 -14.23 2.42 15.78
N TYR A 268 -15.14 1.85 14.98
CA TYR A 268 -16.21 0.93 15.44
C TYR A 268 -15.82 -0.55 15.34
N SER A 269 -14.55 -0.83 15.14
CA SER A 269 -13.98 -2.18 15.14
C SER A 269 -13.05 -2.38 16.34
N ASP A 270 -12.88 -3.62 16.75
CA ASP A 270 -12.10 -3.99 17.93
C ASP A 270 -10.73 -4.56 17.58
N ILE A 271 -10.60 -5.26 16.45
CA ILE A 271 -9.35 -5.88 15.99
C ILE A 271 -9.27 -5.79 14.46
N LEU A 272 -8.15 -5.30 13.94
CA LEU A 272 -7.81 -5.46 12.52
C LEU A 272 -7.13 -6.81 12.31
N ILE A 273 -7.56 -7.55 11.29
CA ILE A 273 -6.94 -8.82 10.90
C ILE A 273 -6.43 -8.72 9.47
N LEU A 274 -5.14 -9.01 9.26
CA LEU A 274 -4.50 -9.05 7.94
C LEU A 274 -3.83 -10.42 7.73
N PRO A 275 -4.57 -11.44 7.23
CA PRO A 275 -4.10 -12.81 7.11
C PRO A 275 -3.39 -13.07 5.78
N SER A 276 -2.69 -12.09 5.23
CA SER A 276 -2.10 -12.14 3.90
C SER A 276 -1.15 -13.32 3.70
N ILE A 277 -1.23 -13.96 2.54
CA ILE A 277 -0.27 -14.98 2.08
C ILE A 277 0.97 -14.28 1.50
N GLU A 278 0.75 -13.14 0.86
CA GLU A 278 1.80 -12.29 0.30
C GLU A 278 1.50 -10.84 0.65
N GLU A 279 2.47 -10.14 1.23
CA GLU A 279 2.31 -8.74 1.62
C GLU A 279 3.64 -7.98 1.52
N GLY A 280 3.61 -6.75 1.01
CA GLY A 280 4.76 -5.86 1.06
C GLY A 280 5.01 -5.34 2.48
N VAL A 281 4.15 -4.45 2.95
CA VAL A 281 4.22 -3.86 4.30
C VAL A 281 2.84 -3.81 4.96
N GLY A 282 1.75 -3.86 4.15
CA GLY A 282 0.39 -3.77 4.66
C GLY A 282 0.04 -2.37 5.20
N ARG A 283 -0.17 -1.39 4.32
CA ARG A 283 -0.49 -0.01 4.75
C ARG A 283 -1.64 0.08 5.75
N VAL A 284 -2.61 -0.82 5.64
CA VAL A 284 -3.74 -0.88 6.57
C VAL A 284 -3.30 -1.14 8.01
N ILE A 285 -2.14 -1.78 8.22
CA ILE A 285 -1.54 -1.94 9.55
C ILE A 285 -1.16 -0.58 10.13
N LEU A 286 -0.53 0.30 9.33
CA LEU A 286 -0.16 1.65 9.76
C LEU A 286 -1.41 2.49 10.07
N GLU A 287 -2.46 2.32 9.29
CA GLU A 287 -3.76 2.95 9.50
C GLU A 287 -4.38 2.50 10.84
N ALA A 288 -4.35 1.20 11.12
CA ALA A 288 -4.81 0.64 12.39
C ALA A 288 -3.97 1.09 13.59
N MET A 289 -2.63 1.12 13.45
CA MET A 289 -1.72 1.62 14.48
C MET A 289 -2.02 3.10 14.80
N SER A 290 -2.25 3.94 13.79
CA SER A 290 -2.65 5.34 13.95
C SER A 290 -3.99 5.48 14.65
N MET A 291 -4.94 4.61 14.35
CA MET A 291 -6.27 4.51 14.99
C MET A 291 -6.24 3.82 16.35
N LYS A 292 -5.09 3.38 16.83
CA LYS A 292 -4.97 2.59 18.07
C LYS A 292 -5.92 1.39 18.06
N LEU A 293 -5.98 0.68 16.94
CA LEU A 293 -6.73 -0.54 16.74
C LEU A 293 -5.76 -1.72 16.85
N PRO A 294 -5.99 -2.71 17.71
CA PRO A 294 -5.16 -3.91 17.80
C PRO A 294 -5.06 -4.63 16.47
N VAL A 295 -3.88 -5.16 16.16
CA VAL A 295 -3.62 -5.85 14.90
C VAL A 295 -3.22 -7.29 15.14
N ILE A 296 -3.84 -8.20 14.39
CA ILE A 296 -3.40 -9.58 14.20
C ILE A 296 -3.05 -9.75 12.72
N ALA A 297 -1.86 -10.19 12.41
CA ALA A 297 -1.42 -10.33 11.03
C ALA A 297 -0.59 -11.59 10.79
N SER A 298 -0.51 -12.05 9.55
CA SER A 298 0.38 -13.16 9.19
C SER A 298 1.86 -12.74 9.24
N ASN A 299 2.73 -13.66 9.63
CA ASN A 299 4.18 -13.50 9.65
C ASN A 299 4.75 -13.66 8.23
N VAL A 300 4.54 -12.66 7.36
CA VAL A 300 4.95 -12.74 5.95
C VAL A 300 5.43 -11.40 5.40
N GLY A 301 6.38 -11.46 4.48
CA GLY A 301 6.89 -10.29 3.74
C GLY A 301 7.41 -9.20 4.66
N GLY A 302 6.90 -7.97 4.48
CA GLY A 302 7.31 -6.82 5.29
C GLY A 302 6.50 -6.61 6.57
N ILE A 303 5.53 -7.46 6.89
CA ILE A 303 4.72 -7.32 8.12
C ILE A 303 5.59 -7.39 9.38
N PRO A 304 6.53 -8.37 9.54
CA PRO A 304 7.40 -8.46 10.72
C PRO A 304 8.35 -7.27 10.90
N LEU A 305 8.50 -6.41 9.90
CA LEU A 305 9.28 -5.17 10.02
C LEU A 305 8.48 -4.03 10.64
N VAL A 306 7.16 -4.12 10.55
CA VAL A 306 6.24 -3.13 11.12
C VAL A 306 5.77 -3.53 12.51
N ILE A 307 5.49 -4.83 12.71
CA ILE A 307 4.99 -5.38 13.96
C ILE A 307 5.99 -6.41 14.48
N ASP A 308 6.59 -6.17 15.64
CA ASP A 308 7.25 -7.19 16.43
C ASP A 308 6.16 -7.95 17.20
N ASP A 309 6.18 -9.29 17.08
CA ASP A 309 5.18 -10.13 17.73
C ASP A 309 5.13 -9.92 19.25
N LEU A 310 3.93 -9.96 19.82
CA LEU A 310 3.63 -9.73 21.24
C LEU A 310 3.97 -8.33 21.75
N LYS A 311 4.50 -7.42 20.91
CA LYS A 311 4.91 -6.09 21.30
C LYS A 311 4.03 -4.99 20.67
N GLU A 312 3.86 -4.99 19.36
CA GLU A 312 3.00 -4.04 18.65
C GLU A 312 1.74 -4.69 18.05
N GLY A 313 1.64 -6.01 18.07
CA GLY A 313 0.52 -6.80 17.58
C GLY A 313 0.75 -8.27 17.84
N LEU A 314 -0.08 -9.12 17.23
CA LEU A 314 0.11 -10.57 17.26
C LEU A 314 0.34 -11.06 15.84
N LEU A 315 1.39 -11.88 15.67
CA LEU A 315 1.71 -12.51 14.41
C LEU A 315 1.39 -14.02 14.46
N PHE A 316 0.98 -14.57 13.32
CA PHE A 316 0.75 -16.02 13.16
C PHE A 316 1.29 -16.49 11.81
N GLU A 317 1.62 -17.77 11.70
CA GLU A 317 2.13 -18.36 10.47
C GLU A 317 1.03 -18.44 9.41
N VAL A 318 1.40 -18.20 8.15
CA VAL A 318 0.45 -18.19 7.02
C VAL A 318 -0.33 -19.49 6.98
N GLY A 319 -1.65 -19.40 6.99
CA GLY A 319 -2.56 -20.55 6.95
C GLY A 319 -2.89 -21.16 8.31
N ASP A 320 -2.28 -20.72 9.39
CA ASP A 320 -2.59 -21.22 10.74
C ASP A 320 -3.90 -20.60 11.29
N VAL A 321 -4.99 -21.23 10.89
CA VAL A 321 -6.37 -20.85 11.27
C VAL A 321 -6.59 -20.93 12.79
N GLU A 322 -5.97 -21.94 13.44
CA GLU A 322 -6.11 -22.13 14.90
C GLU A 322 -5.36 -21.04 15.68
N ALA A 323 -4.14 -20.69 15.28
CA ALA A 323 -3.39 -19.62 15.90
C ALA A 323 -4.15 -18.27 15.74
N LEU A 324 -4.68 -17.98 14.56
CA LEU A 324 -5.50 -16.78 14.32
C LEU A 324 -6.71 -16.72 15.24
N LYS A 325 -7.48 -17.83 15.34
CA LYS A 325 -8.62 -17.93 16.28
C LYS A 325 -8.17 -17.64 17.71
N ASN A 326 -7.11 -18.32 18.16
CA ASN A 326 -6.61 -18.20 19.53
C ASN A 326 -6.14 -16.76 19.84
N HIS A 327 -5.49 -16.07 18.89
CA HIS A 327 -5.09 -14.68 19.05
C HIS A 327 -6.30 -13.74 19.19
N VAL A 328 -7.35 -13.93 18.40
CA VAL A 328 -8.59 -13.14 18.51
C VAL A 328 -9.21 -13.32 19.91
N LEU A 329 -9.41 -14.56 20.33
CA LEU A 329 -10.02 -14.85 21.63
C LEU A 329 -9.14 -14.35 22.79
N PHE A 330 -7.83 -14.43 22.65
CA PHE A 330 -6.88 -13.93 23.64
C PHE A 330 -7.00 -12.40 23.81
N LEU A 331 -6.99 -11.63 22.70
CA LEU A 331 -7.11 -10.17 22.78
C LEU A 331 -8.45 -9.72 23.35
N ILE A 332 -9.54 -10.41 23.03
CA ILE A 332 -10.87 -10.10 23.56
C ILE A 332 -10.93 -10.34 25.08
N LYS A 333 -10.29 -11.40 25.56
CA LYS A 333 -10.26 -11.75 26.99
C LYS A 333 -9.29 -10.89 27.79
N ASN A 334 -8.17 -10.44 27.19
CA ASN A 334 -7.07 -9.76 27.87
C ASN A 334 -6.96 -8.29 27.44
N LYS A 335 -7.91 -7.45 27.86
CA LYS A 335 -7.96 -6.03 27.48
C LYS A 335 -6.69 -5.25 27.85
N SER A 336 -6.11 -5.49 29.02
CA SER A 336 -4.88 -4.81 29.46
C SER A 336 -3.69 -5.11 28.54
N PHE A 337 -3.57 -6.36 28.07
CA PHE A 337 -2.55 -6.73 27.08
C PHE A 337 -2.82 -6.07 25.74
N SER A 338 -4.07 -6.11 25.26
CA SER A 338 -4.49 -5.44 24.03
C SER A 338 -4.16 -3.92 24.05
N GLU A 339 -4.44 -3.24 25.14
CA GLU A 339 -4.10 -1.82 25.33
C GLU A 339 -2.58 -1.59 25.34
N LYS A 340 -1.81 -2.47 25.97
CA LYS A 340 -0.34 -2.39 26.03
C LYS A 340 0.26 -2.48 24.62
N ILE A 341 -0.08 -3.49 23.84
CA ILE A 341 0.47 -3.66 22.48
C ILE A 341 0.01 -2.54 21.55
N THR A 342 -1.22 -2.09 21.68
CA THR A 342 -1.78 -0.99 20.88
C THR A 342 -1.08 0.34 21.18
N LYS A 343 -0.71 0.60 22.44
CA LYS A 343 0.07 1.78 22.83
C LYS A 343 1.47 1.73 22.23
N ALA A 344 2.12 0.57 22.28
CA ALA A 344 3.45 0.37 21.68
C ALA A 344 3.39 0.54 20.15
N ALA A 345 2.38 -0.05 19.50
CA ALA A 345 2.13 0.11 18.07
C ALA A 345 1.95 1.58 17.66
N TYR A 346 1.15 2.32 18.40
CA TYR A 346 0.92 3.75 18.14
C TYR A 346 2.20 4.57 18.30
N GLN A 347 3.04 4.28 19.31
CA GLN A 347 4.32 4.97 19.48
C GLN A 347 5.26 4.68 18.31
N LYS A 348 5.42 3.38 17.93
CA LYS A 348 6.24 2.99 16.76
C LYS A 348 5.74 3.64 15.46
N PHE A 349 4.41 3.78 15.32
CA PHE A 349 3.81 4.50 14.20
C PHE A 349 4.26 5.98 14.16
N LEU A 350 4.16 6.69 15.28
CA LEU A 350 4.56 8.11 15.36
C LEU A 350 6.04 8.31 15.05
N ASP A 351 6.88 7.40 15.53
CA ASP A 351 8.34 7.50 15.40
C ASP A 351 8.83 7.21 13.95
N ASN A 352 8.10 6.36 13.20
CA ASN A 352 8.65 5.81 11.94
C ASN A 352 7.74 5.97 10.72
N TYR A 353 6.41 6.06 10.88
CA TYR A 353 5.44 5.90 9.78
C TYR A 353 4.48 7.07 9.64
N GLU A 354 4.55 8.02 10.54
CA GLU A 354 3.76 9.25 10.48
C GLU A 354 4.12 10.06 9.24
N TYR A 355 3.16 10.79 8.71
CA TYR A 355 3.30 11.54 7.46
C TYR A 355 4.52 12.50 7.46
N GLU A 356 4.69 13.30 8.52
CA GLU A 356 5.79 14.29 8.59
C GLU A 356 7.17 13.61 8.65
N VAL A 357 7.28 12.48 9.36
CA VAL A 357 8.51 11.68 9.41
C VAL A 357 8.90 11.21 8.02
N SER A 358 7.95 10.64 7.28
CA SER A 358 8.19 10.17 5.92
C SER A 358 8.52 11.30 4.95
N ILE A 359 7.84 12.46 5.04
CA ILE A 359 8.15 13.61 4.18
C ILE A 359 9.58 14.10 4.45
N ASN A 360 9.99 14.19 5.70
CA ASN A 360 11.37 14.58 6.03
C ASN A 360 12.41 13.59 5.48
N MET A 361 12.12 12.27 5.49
CA MET A 361 13.00 11.28 4.84
C MET A 361 13.11 11.53 3.33
N PHE A 362 12.01 11.83 2.64
CA PHE A 362 12.04 12.20 1.21
C PHE A 362 12.87 13.48 0.97
N LEU A 363 12.66 14.52 1.78
CA LEU A 363 13.39 15.77 1.63
C LEU A 363 14.90 15.57 1.83
N ASN A 364 15.30 14.76 2.80
CA ASN A 364 16.70 14.41 3.04
C ASN A 364 17.29 13.59 1.88
N MET A 365 16.52 12.63 1.33
CA MET A 365 16.91 11.90 0.13
C MET A 365 17.18 12.85 -1.05
N TYR A 366 16.26 13.77 -1.34
CA TYR A 366 16.42 14.70 -2.45
C TYR A 366 17.61 15.63 -2.26
N LYS A 367 17.83 16.13 -1.04
CA LYS A 367 19.04 16.93 -0.73
C LYS A 367 20.31 16.14 -1.04
N SER A 368 20.42 14.92 -0.52
CA SER A 368 21.58 14.05 -0.73
C SER A 368 21.80 13.64 -2.20
N ILE A 369 20.76 13.66 -3.04
CA ILE A 369 20.86 13.37 -4.47
C ILE A 369 21.42 14.57 -5.26
N LEU A 370 21.17 15.79 -4.79
CA LEU A 370 21.55 17.03 -5.47
C LEU A 370 22.91 17.58 -5.02
N GLU A 371 23.38 17.19 -3.84
CA GLU A 371 24.75 17.41 -3.37
C GLU A 371 25.75 16.51 -4.13
#